data_5d702ecc703076239298d10416197479
#
_entry.id   5d702ecc703076239298d10416197479
#
_cell.length_a   1.000
_cell.length_b   1.000
_cell.length_c   1.000
_cell.angle_alpha   90.00
_cell.angle_beta   90.00
_cell.angle_gamma   90.00
#
_symmetry.space_group_name_H-M   'P 1'
#
loop_
_entity.id
_entity.type
_entity.pdbx_description
1 polymer ?
#
loop_
_entity_poly.entity_id
_entity_poly.type
_entity_poly.pdbx_seq_one_letter_code
_entity_poly.pdbx_strand_id
1 'polypeptide(L)'
;MIPPFHGQWESAERIGEILAGTLRAADDPLWPRSGAAGAADYERWADHLCGVACLRMALAAQGITPPRAFDLARELTHRGGYVLRPDGDIRGLIYAPAVAWLRDAHGIAAEVRVDVAAEAIPEMLAGGGLFIASVHPAIRRAGAEPPSQGGHLVLVFGVQGDLLRFHNPSGDSTETQMDARLPLAEFARFYAGRGIALR
;
A
#
# COMPACT_ATOMS: atom_id res chain seq x y z
N MET A 1 2.14 -15.36 9.69
CA MET A 1 2.86 -15.53 8.38
C MET A 1 3.24 -14.15 7.88
N ILE A 2 4.41 -13.98 7.20
CA ILE A 2 4.78 -12.72 6.56
C ILE A 2 4.23 -12.75 5.13
N PRO A 3 3.38 -11.79 4.72
CA PRO A 3 2.89 -11.72 3.35
C PRO A 3 4.04 -11.57 2.33
N PRO A 4 3.93 -12.08 1.10
CA PRO A 4 4.86 -11.74 0.03
C PRO A 4 4.84 -10.21 -0.21
N PHE A 5 6.03 -9.62 -0.38
CA PHE A 5 6.16 -8.18 -0.63
C PHE A 5 5.89 -7.83 -2.10
N HIS A 6 5.17 -6.74 -2.31
CA HIS A 6 5.01 -6.08 -3.60
C HIS A 6 5.29 -4.58 -3.43
N GLY A 7 6.26 -4.09 -4.19
CA GLY A 7 6.59 -2.66 -4.23
C GLY A 7 5.52 -1.84 -4.97
N GLN A 8 5.55 -0.55 -4.72
CA GLN A 8 4.77 0.44 -5.49
C GLN A 8 5.33 0.59 -6.91
N TRP A 9 6.66 0.42 -7.05
CA TRP A 9 7.37 0.26 -8.31
C TRP A 9 7.85 -1.20 -8.45
N GLU A 10 8.03 -1.67 -9.67
CA GLU A 10 8.32 -3.10 -9.93
C GLU A 10 9.74 -3.51 -9.47
N SER A 11 10.74 -2.64 -9.59
CA SER A 11 12.09 -2.86 -9.06
C SER A 11 12.18 -2.39 -7.60
N ALA A 12 11.84 -3.27 -6.67
CA ALA A 12 11.83 -2.95 -5.24
C ALA A 12 13.18 -2.39 -4.74
N GLU A 13 14.29 -2.92 -5.23
CA GLU A 13 15.65 -2.49 -4.91
C GLU A 13 16.01 -1.08 -5.44
N ARG A 14 15.23 -0.55 -6.40
CA ARG A 14 15.46 0.76 -7.01
C ARG A 14 14.53 1.85 -6.45
N ILE A 15 13.62 1.51 -5.55
CA ILE A 15 12.64 2.45 -4.98
C ILE A 15 13.35 3.63 -4.32
N GLY A 16 14.44 3.39 -3.58
CA GLY A 16 15.23 4.47 -2.96
C GLY A 16 15.76 5.48 -3.97
N GLU A 17 16.23 5.02 -5.14
CA GLU A 17 16.75 5.89 -6.22
C GLU A 17 15.61 6.68 -6.87
N ILE A 18 14.45 6.06 -7.09
CA ILE A 18 13.27 6.74 -7.66
C ILE A 18 12.79 7.84 -6.70
N LEU A 19 12.69 7.53 -5.41
CA LEU A 19 12.29 8.51 -4.40
C LEU A 19 13.30 9.65 -4.21
N ALA A 20 14.59 9.37 -4.41
CA ALA A 20 15.64 10.39 -4.40
C ALA A 20 15.70 11.20 -5.69
N GLY A 21 14.95 10.83 -6.74
CA GLY A 21 15.00 11.49 -8.05
C GLY A 21 16.26 11.19 -8.86
N THR A 22 17.07 10.20 -8.48
CA THR A 22 18.27 9.77 -9.21
C THR A 22 17.97 8.74 -10.28
N LEU A 23 16.79 8.12 -10.24
CA LEU A 23 16.24 7.27 -11.28
C LEU A 23 14.80 7.72 -11.57
N ARG A 24 14.47 7.91 -12.85
CA ARG A 24 13.06 8.14 -13.24
C ARG A 24 12.29 6.83 -13.18
N ALA A 25 11.03 6.87 -12.79
CA ALA A 25 10.18 5.66 -12.81
C ALA A 25 10.09 5.04 -14.22
N ALA A 26 10.08 5.86 -15.28
CA ALA A 26 10.11 5.39 -16.67
C ALA A 26 11.35 4.53 -17.01
N ASP A 27 12.45 4.69 -16.26
CA ASP A 27 13.72 3.99 -16.45
C ASP A 27 13.88 2.78 -15.49
N ASP A 28 12.82 2.42 -14.73
CA ASP A 28 12.76 1.20 -13.93
C ASP A 28 12.89 -0.02 -14.85
N PRO A 29 13.96 -0.86 -14.71
CA PRO A 29 14.18 -1.96 -15.65
C PRO A 29 13.07 -3.02 -15.66
N LEU A 30 12.27 -3.11 -14.59
CA LEU A 30 11.20 -4.07 -14.47
C LEU A 30 9.80 -3.50 -14.79
N TRP A 31 9.69 -2.22 -15.17
CA TRP A 31 8.40 -1.62 -15.50
C TRP A 31 7.55 -2.45 -16.49
N PRO A 32 8.11 -3.19 -17.47
CA PRO A 32 7.28 -3.96 -18.40
C PRO A 32 6.47 -5.09 -17.73
N ARG A 33 6.90 -5.53 -16.53
CA ARG A 33 6.18 -6.54 -15.73
C ARG A 33 4.91 -5.99 -15.09
N SER A 34 4.81 -4.67 -14.93
CA SER A 34 3.67 -3.99 -14.28
C SER A 34 2.36 -4.16 -15.06
N GLY A 35 2.43 -4.36 -16.38
CA GLY A 35 1.28 -4.32 -17.28
C GLY A 35 0.91 -2.90 -17.76
N ALA A 36 1.77 -1.90 -17.53
CA ALA A 36 1.63 -0.56 -18.11
C ALA A 36 1.71 -0.61 -19.65
N ALA A 37 1.04 0.32 -20.32
CA ALA A 37 1.04 0.41 -21.77
C ALA A 37 2.39 0.89 -22.33
N GLY A 38 3.21 1.54 -21.51
CA GLY A 38 4.53 2.04 -21.86
C GLY A 38 5.20 2.70 -20.66
N ALA A 39 6.49 3.03 -20.78
CA ALA A 39 7.26 3.65 -19.70
C ALA A 39 6.66 4.98 -19.20
N ALA A 40 6.11 5.79 -20.10
CA ALA A 40 5.45 7.06 -19.74
C ALA A 40 4.14 6.83 -18.95
N ASP A 41 3.37 5.79 -19.31
CA ASP A 41 2.18 5.39 -18.56
C ASP A 41 2.57 4.89 -17.16
N TYR A 42 3.63 4.07 -17.10
CA TYR A 42 4.18 3.61 -15.83
C TYR A 42 4.64 4.78 -14.93
N GLU A 43 5.42 5.72 -15.46
CA GLU A 43 5.89 6.90 -14.72
C GLU A 43 4.73 7.72 -14.16
N ARG A 44 3.68 7.93 -14.96
CA ARG A 44 2.50 8.70 -14.56
C ARG A 44 1.74 8.06 -13.40
N TRP A 45 1.63 6.73 -13.39
CA TRP A 45 0.77 6.02 -12.45
C TRP A 45 1.48 5.51 -11.20
N ALA A 46 2.76 5.15 -11.30
CA ALA A 46 3.46 4.39 -10.26
C ALA A 46 3.40 5.08 -8.89
N ASP A 47 3.48 6.40 -8.83
CA ASP A 47 3.38 7.18 -7.58
C ASP A 47 2.02 7.04 -6.87
N HIS A 48 0.99 6.58 -7.57
CA HIS A 48 -0.36 6.43 -7.03
C HIS A 48 -0.71 4.99 -6.63
N LEU A 49 0.19 4.02 -6.86
CA LEU A 49 -0.10 2.59 -6.75
C LEU A 49 0.20 1.96 -5.38
N CYS A 50 0.45 2.73 -4.32
CA CYS A 50 0.65 2.18 -2.98
C CYS A 50 -0.52 1.28 -2.52
N GLY A 51 -1.77 1.68 -2.83
CA GLY A 51 -2.96 0.90 -2.52
C GLY A 51 -3.04 -0.40 -3.33
N VAL A 52 -2.70 -0.36 -4.62
CA VAL A 52 -2.59 -1.56 -5.47
C VAL A 52 -1.54 -2.52 -4.92
N ALA A 53 -0.37 -2.02 -4.52
CA ALA A 53 0.68 -2.84 -3.93
C ALA A 53 0.19 -3.53 -2.64
N CYS A 54 -0.50 -2.80 -1.75
CA CYS A 54 -1.09 -3.36 -0.54
C CYS A 54 -2.15 -4.44 -0.83
N LEU A 55 -3.02 -4.23 -1.82
CA LEU A 55 -4.01 -5.23 -2.24
C LEU A 55 -3.35 -6.47 -2.83
N ARG A 56 -2.29 -6.31 -3.65
CA ARG A 56 -1.51 -7.44 -4.18
C ARG A 56 -0.88 -8.27 -3.07
N MET A 57 -0.29 -7.62 -2.06
CA MET A 57 0.27 -8.29 -0.88
C MET A 57 -0.83 -9.03 -0.07
N ALA A 58 -2.00 -8.41 0.08
CA ALA A 58 -3.13 -9.03 0.79
C ALA A 58 -3.66 -10.27 0.05
N LEU A 59 -3.79 -10.23 -1.28
CA LEU A 59 -4.14 -11.41 -2.10
C LEU A 59 -3.11 -12.52 -1.96
N ALA A 60 -1.82 -12.18 -2.08
CA ALA A 60 -0.74 -13.15 -1.95
C ALA A 60 -0.71 -13.81 -0.56
N ALA A 61 -1.04 -13.08 0.51
CA ALA A 61 -1.19 -13.62 1.86
C ALA A 61 -2.31 -14.67 1.96
N GLN A 62 -3.35 -14.56 1.13
CA GLN A 62 -4.46 -15.52 1.03
C GLN A 62 -4.16 -16.67 0.03
N GLY A 63 -2.93 -16.76 -0.50
CA GLY A 63 -2.57 -17.78 -1.50
C GLY A 63 -3.12 -17.49 -2.90
N ILE A 64 -3.64 -16.31 -3.15
CA ILE A 64 -4.18 -15.90 -4.46
C ILE A 64 -3.05 -15.23 -5.24
N THR A 65 -2.79 -15.69 -6.48
CA THR A 65 -1.85 -15.01 -7.38
C THR A 65 -2.38 -13.62 -7.73
N PRO A 66 -1.69 -12.55 -7.34
CA PRO A 66 -2.19 -11.21 -7.58
C PRO A 66 -2.06 -10.83 -9.06
N PRO A 67 -2.99 -10.02 -9.60
CA PRO A 67 -2.87 -9.42 -10.92
C PRO A 67 -1.60 -8.55 -11.02
N ARG A 68 -1.15 -8.26 -12.26
CA ARG A 68 -0.12 -7.24 -12.46
C ARG A 68 -0.62 -5.88 -11.93
N ALA A 69 0.28 -5.02 -11.49
CA ALA A 69 -0.08 -3.77 -10.83
C ALA A 69 -1.03 -2.89 -11.67
N PHE A 70 -0.74 -2.73 -12.98
CA PHE A 70 -1.56 -1.90 -13.86
C PHE A 70 -2.86 -2.57 -14.30
N ASP A 71 -2.90 -3.91 -14.35
CA ASP A 71 -4.17 -4.62 -14.61
C ASP A 71 -5.13 -4.37 -13.45
N LEU A 72 -4.64 -4.48 -12.21
CA LEU A 72 -5.44 -4.19 -11.03
C LEU A 72 -5.82 -2.70 -10.94
N ALA A 73 -4.91 -1.78 -11.26
CA ALA A 73 -5.21 -0.35 -11.29
C ALA A 73 -6.33 -0.02 -12.26
N ARG A 74 -6.31 -0.60 -13.48
CA ARG A 74 -7.38 -0.43 -14.47
C ARG A 74 -8.70 -1.02 -13.98
N GLU A 75 -8.70 -2.23 -13.46
CA GLU A 75 -9.89 -2.86 -12.88
C GLU A 75 -10.51 -1.99 -11.79
N LEU A 76 -9.70 -1.49 -10.86
CA LEU A 76 -10.16 -0.61 -9.79
C LEU A 76 -10.64 0.75 -10.32
N THR A 77 -10.01 1.29 -11.37
CA THR A 77 -10.47 2.53 -12.03
C THR A 77 -11.88 2.34 -12.61
N HIS A 78 -12.14 1.24 -13.30
CA HIS A 78 -13.47 0.92 -13.83
C HIS A 78 -14.53 0.82 -12.73
N ARG A 79 -14.14 0.45 -11.51
CA ARG A 79 -15.03 0.35 -10.33
C ARG A 79 -15.09 1.64 -9.49
N GLY A 80 -14.38 2.70 -9.90
CA GLY A 80 -14.31 3.96 -9.16
C GLY A 80 -13.30 3.96 -8.00
N GLY A 81 -12.40 2.98 -7.94
CA GLY A 81 -11.30 2.91 -6.96
C GLY A 81 -10.19 3.91 -7.23
N TYR A 82 -10.04 4.34 -8.48
CA TYR A 82 -9.21 5.46 -8.90
C TYR A 82 -10.01 6.41 -9.80
N VAL A 83 -9.75 7.70 -9.66
CA VAL A 83 -10.40 8.75 -10.46
C VAL A 83 -9.33 9.61 -11.11
N LEU A 84 -9.32 9.64 -12.44
CA LEU A 84 -8.50 10.56 -13.21
C LEU A 84 -9.21 11.91 -13.26
N ARG A 85 -8.54 12.94 -12.78
CA ARG A 85 -9.07 14.31 -12.77
C ARG A 85 -8.76 15.04 -14.07
N PRO A 86 -9.53 16.09 -14.43
CA PRO A 86 -9.28 16.86 -15.63
C PRO A 86 -7.91 17.55 -15.67
N ASP A 87 -7.33 17.87 -14.51
CA ASP A 87 -5.99 18.45 -14.37
C ASP A 87 -4.85 17.42 -14.51
N GLY A 88 -5.20 16.13 -14.72
CA GLY A 88 -4.25 15.04 -14.88
C GLY A 88 -3.87 14.34 -13.59
N ASP A 89 -4.33 14.84 -12.42
CA ASP A 89 -4.14 14.18 -11.12
C ASP A 89 -4.88 12.84 -11.04
N ILE A 90 -4.33 11.89 -10.30
CA ILE A 90 -4.90 10.57 -10.06
C ILE A 90 -5.23 10.43 -8.58
N ARG A 91 -6.52 10.46 -8.26
CA ARG A 91 -7.01 10.25 -6.91
C ARG A 91 -7.27 8.76 -6.64
N GLY A 92 -6.66 8.20 -5.64
CA GLY A 92 -6.88 6.80 -5.20
C GLY A 92 -5.93 6.44 -4.05
N LEU A 93 -6.06 5.32 -3.39
CA LEU A 93 -7.12 4.33 -3.54
C LEU A 93 -8.40 4.78 -2.82
N ILE A 94 -9.56 4.73 -3.46
CA ILE A 94 -10.86 4.90 -2.81
C ILE A 94 -11.27 3.56 -2.22
N TYR A 95 -11.53 3.50 -0.92
CA TYR A 95 -11.63 2.25 -0.16
C TYR A 95 -12.89 1.44 -0.47
N ALA A 96 -14.05 2.08 -0.56
CA ALA A 96 -15.31 1.36 -0.74
C ALA A 96 -15.34 0.52 -2.04
N PRO A 97 -14.94 1.03 -3.22
CA PRO A 97 -14.78 0.22 -4.43
C PRO A 97 -13.76 -0.91 -4.30
N ALA A 98 -12.64 -0.66 -3.59
CA ALA A 98 -11.63 -1.70 -3.36
C ALA A 98 -12.15 -2.83 -2.47
N VAL A 99 -12.89 -2.52 -1.42
CA VAL A 99 -13.56 -3.49 -0.56
C VAL A 99 -14.62 -4.30 -1.34
N ALA A 100 -15.42 -3.62 -2.17
CA ALA A 100 -16.38 -4.29 -3.03
C ALA A 100 -15.69 -5.26 -4.01
N TRP A 101 -14.57 -4.82 -4.61
CA TRP A 101 -13.79 -5.67 -5.51
C TRP A 101 -13.21 -6.92 -4.79
N LEU A 102 -12.62 -6.76 -3.60
CA LEU A 102 -12.09 -7.89 -2.80
C LEU A 102 -13.16 -8.94 -2.53
N ARG A 103 -14.36 -8.49 -2.16
CA ARG A 103 -15.50 -9.37 -1.91
C ARG A 103 -16.01 -10.05 -3.20
N ASP A 104 -16.26 -9.26 -4.25
CA ASP A 104 -16.96 -9.73 -5.45
C ASP A 104 -16.07 -10.62 -6.33
N ALA A 105 -14.77 -10.29 -6.43
CA ALA A 105 -13.83 -11.03 -7.27
C ALA A 105 -13.13 -12.20 -6.54
N HIS A 106 -12.96 -12.11 -5.21
CA HIS A 106 -12.14 -13.03 -4.45
C HIS A 106 -12.82 -13.65 -3.23
N GLY A 107 -14.04 -13.22 -2.88
CA GLY A 107 -14.74 -13.70 -1.68
C GLY A 107 -14.08 -13.29 -0.36
N ILE A 108 -13.15 -12.32 -0.39
CA ILE A 108 -12.43 -11.88 0.80
C ILE A 108 -13.30 -10.93 1.61
N ALA A 109 -13.51 -11.26 2.88
CA ALA A 109 -14.20 -10.39 3.82
C ALA A 109 -13.30 -9.16 4.11
N ALA A 110 -13.76 -7.99 3.69
CA ALA A 110 -13.07 -6.73 3.90
C ALA A 110 -14.06 -5.63 4.26
N GLU A 111 -13.61 -4.65 5.03
CA GLU A 111 -14.43 -3.50 5.43
C GLU A 111 -13.60 -2.21 5.51
N VAL A 112 -14.25 -1.09 5.16
CA VAL A 112 -13.67 0.25 5.37
C VAL A 112 -13.74 0.58 6.85
N ARG A 113 -12.62 1.02 7.40
CA ARG A 113 -12.51 1.51 8.79
C ARG A 113 -12.16 2.99 8.78
N VAL A 114 -12.89 3.79 9.55
CA VAL A 114 -12.67 5.22 9.76
C VAL A 114 -12.76 5.52 11.25
N ASP A 115 -12.12 6.58 11.68
CA ASP A 115 -12.09 7.03 13.09
C ASP A 115 -11.60 5.93 14.06
N VAL A 116 -10.59 5.18 13.61
CA VAL A 116 -10.01 4.05 14.36
C VAL A 116 -8.69 4.50 15.00
N ALA A 117 -8.62 4.42 16.32
CA ALA A 117 -7.39 4.66 17.05
C ALA A 117 -6.32 3.60 16.71
N ALA A 118 -5.03 3.97 16.73
CA ALA A 118 -3.95 3.06 16.42
C ALA A 118 -3.93 1.84 17.37
N GLU A 119 -4.33 2.04 18.61
CA GLU A 119 -4.43 1.02 19.66
C GLU A 119 -5.42 -0.11 19.32
N ALA A 120 -6.36 0.13 18.41
CA ALA A 120 -7.29 -0.90 17.94
C ALA A 120 -6.72 -1.76 16.81
N ILE A 121 -5.59 -1.38 16.19
CA ILE A 121 -5.00 -2.14 15.09
C ILE A 121 -4.65 -3.58 15.50
N PRO A 122 -4.02 -3.86 16.67
CA PRO A 122 -3.70 -5.22 17.08
C PRO A 122 -4.91 -6.16 17.11
N GLU A 123 -6.09 -5.68 17.51
CA GLU A 123 -7.31 -6.48 17.52
C GLU A 123 -7.75 -6.86 16.09
N MET A 124 -7.61 -5.95 15.12
CA MET A 124 -7.93 -6.23 13.72
C MET A 124 -7.02 -7.30 13.09
N LEU A 125 -5.79 -7.45 13.61
CA LEU A 125 -4.82 -8.45 13.14
C LEU A 125 -5.01 -9.83 13.79
N ALA A 126 -5.86 -9.93 14.81
CA ALA A 126 -6.13 -11.19 15.49
C ALA A 126 -6.68 -12.24 14.52
N GLY A 127 -6.28 -13.51 14.73
CA GLY A 127 -6.72 -14.61 13.86
C GLY A 127 -6.14 -14.58 12.44
N GLY A 128 -5.10 -13.80 12.19
CA GLY A 128 -4.47 -13.69 10.85
C GLY A 128 -5.07 -12.58 9.99
N GLY A 129 -5.82 -11.65 10.57
CA GLY A 129 -6.32 -10.47 9.86
C GLY A 129 -5.20 -9.57 9.33
N LEU A 130 -5.53 -8.77 8.34
CA LEU A 130 -4.66 -7.79 7.70
C LEU A 130 -5.30 -6.40 7.78
N PHE A 131 -4.49 -5.36 7.84
CA PHE A 131 -4.98 -3.98 7.82
C PHE A 131 -4.18 -3.11 6.85
N ILE A 132 -4.82 -2.63 5.79
CA ILE A 132 -4.23 -1.61 4.90
C ILE A 132 -4.46 -0.26 5.57
N ALA A 133 -3.42 0.28 6.19
CA ALA A 133 -3.47 1.50 6.98
C ALA A 133 -3.10 2.74 6.16
N SER A 134 -3.84 3.84 6.32
CA SER A 134 -3.47 5.14 5.77
C SER A 134 -2.46 5.83 6.68
N VAL A 135 -1.27 6.10 6.15
CA VAL A 135 -0.16 6.71 6.89
C VAL A 135 0.48 7.83 6.07
N HIS A 136 1.21 8.73 6.73
CA HIS A 136 2.03 9.70 6.01
C HIS A 136 3.26 9.02 5.38
N PRO A 137 3.69 9.39 4.15
CA PRO A 137 4.86 8.80 3.49
C PRO A 137 6.17 8.88 4.28
N ALA A 138 6.29 9.85 5.20
CA ALA A 138 7.46 9.98 6.08
C ALA A 138 7.65 8.81 7.05
N ILE A 139 6.71 7.86 7.14
CA ILE A 139 6.83 6.63 7.97
C ILE A 139 8.08 5.80 7.63
N ARG A 140 8.65 5.99 6.45
CA ARG A 140 9.94 5.38 6.07
C ARG A 140 11.13 5.90 6.87
N ARG A 141 10.98 7.00 7.60
CA ARG A 141 12.03 7.63 8.42
C ARG A 141 11.57 7.69 9.87
N ALA A 142 11.97 6.70 10.64
CA ALA A 142 11.72 6.67 12.07
C ALA A 142 12.19 7.98 12.72
N GLY A 143 11.41 8.49 13.68
CA GLY A 143 11.69 9.77 14.34
C GLY A 143 11.32 11.03 13.55
N ALA A 144 10.89 10.93 12.27
CA ALA A 144 10.40 12.10 11.53
C ALA A 144 9.10 12.66 12.14
N GLU A 145 8.96 13.99 12.14
CA GLU A 145 7.68 14.65 12.42
C GLU A 145 6.91 14.80 11.10
N PRO A 146 5.80 14.05 10.89
CA PRO A 146 5.01 14.22 9.69
C PRO A 146 4.23 15.53 9.74
N PRO A 147 4.18 16.33 8.64
CA PRO A 147 3.43 17.58 8.59
C PRO A 147 1.91 17.35 8.62
N SER A 148 1.47 16.13 8.36
CA SER A 148 0.07 15.68 8.33
C SER A 148 0.01 14.17 8.51
N GLN A 149 -1.21 13.63 8.56
CA GLN A 149 -1.44 12.18 8.60
C GLN A 149 -2.08 11.69 7.30
N GLY A 150 -1.73 10.49 6.84
CA GLY A 150 -2.29 9.91 5.61
C GLY A 150 -1.52 10.29 4.34
N GLY A 151 -2.12 9.96 3.19
CA GLY A 151 -1.56 10.20 1.87
C GLY A 151 -0.76 9.02 1.29
N HIS A 152 -0.55 7.96 2.07
CA HIS A 152 0.12 6.73 1.66
C HIS A 152 -0.54 5.52 2.31
N LEU A 153 -0.36 4.34 1.75
CA LEU A 153 -0.91 3.09 2.28
C LEU A 153 0.20 2.08 2.54
N VAL A 154 0.10 1.41 3.70
CA VAL A 154 0.97 0.29 4.10
C VAL A 154 0.12 -0.91 4.50
N LEU A 155 0.66 -2.13 4.36
CA LEU A 155 0.00 -3.35 4.80
C LEU A 155 0.52 -3.75 6.19
N VAL A 156 -0.29 -3.60 7.22
CA VAL A 156 -0.01 -4.09 8.58
C VAL A 156 -0.51 -5.53 8.68
N PHE A 157 0.36 -6.44 9.14
CA PHE A 157 0.09 -7.87 9.14
C PHE A 157 0.45 -8.58 10.45
N GLY A 158 0.97 -7.87 11.44
CA GLY A 158 1.33 -8.51 12.70
C GLY A 158 1.76 -7.54 13.80
N VAL A 159 1.87 -8.11 14.99
CA VAL A 159 2.34 -7.45 16.20
C VAL A 159 3.42 -8.30 16.82
N GLN A 160 4.47 -7.68 17.35
CA GLN A 160 5.52 -8.32 18.12
C GLN A 160 5.85 -7.45 19.35
N GLY A 161 5.33 -7.83 20.51
CA GLY A 161 5.37 -6.96 21.69
C GLY A 161 4.56 -5.68 21.44
N ASP A 162 5.20 -4.53 21.57
CA ASP A 162 4.63 -3.21 21.25
C ASP A 162 4.87 -2.75 19.81
N LEU A 163 5.57 -3.57 18.99
CA LEU A 163 5.90 -3.23 17.62
C LEU A 163 4.81 -3.70 16.66
N LEU A 164 4.29 -2.81 15.83
CA LEU A 164 3.56 -3.16 14.62
C LEU A 164 4.51 -3.61 13.53
N ARG A 165 4.16 -4.68 12.83
CA ARG A 165 4.88 -5.23 11.68
C ARG A 165 4.08 -4.92 10.42
N PHE A 166 4.74 -4.33 9.43
CA PHE A 166 4.07 -3.92 8.20
C PHE A 166 4.98 -3.97 6.98
N HIS A 167 4.40 -4.05 5.82
CA HIS A 167 5.06 -3.79 4.55
C HIS A 167 4.76 -2.37 4.09
N ASN A 168 5.80 -1.64 3.72
CA ASN A 168 5.68 -0.32 3.13
C ASN A 168 6.08 -0.38 1.65
N PRO A 169 5.12 -0.30 0.72
CA PRO A 169 5.38 -0.46 -0.71
C PRO A 169 6.29 0.64 -1.31
N SER A 170 6.51 1.72 -0.58
CA SER A 170 7.43 2.80 -0.97
C SER A 170 8.53 3.05 0.07
N GLY A 171 8.94 2.03 0.83
CA GLY A 171 10.15 2.12 1.64
C GLY A 171 11.38 2.34 0.76
N ASP A 172 12.37 3.08 1.27
CA ASP A 172 13.58 3.44 0.54
C ASP A 172 14.76 2.50 0.77
N SER A 173 14.58 1.50 1.64
CA SER A 173 15.52 0.41 1.90
C SER A 173 14.76 -0.88 2.20
N THR A 174 15.45 -2.03 2.20
CA THR A 174 14.85 -3.32 2.55
C THR A 174 14.20 -3.29 3.92
N GLU A 175 14.82 -2.64 4.91
CA GLU A 175 14.35 -2.54 6.29
C GLU A 175 13.09 -1.67 6.41
N THR A 176 12.94 -0.68 5.54
CA THR A 176 11.75 0.19 5.51
C THR A 176 10.66 -0.31 4.58
N GLN A 177 10.96 -1.30 3.73
CA GLN A 177 10.03 -1.95 2.80
C GLN A 177 9.37 -3.18 3.40
N MET A 178 10.20 -4.19 3.76
CA MET A 178 9.75 -5.55 4.09
C MET A 178 9.86 -5.80 5.58
N ASP A 179 8.74 -6.21 6.20
CA ASP A 179 8.68 -6.48 7.64
C ASP A 179 9.21 -5.30 8.48
N ALA A 180 8.92 -4.09 8.02
CA ALA A 180 9.23 -2.88 8.77
C ALA A 180 8.53 -2.91 10.13
N ARG A 181 9.17 -2.36 11.15
CA ARG A 181 8.70 -2.44 12.54
C ARG A 181 8.79 -1.07 13.18
N LEU A 182 7.68 -0.63 13.77
CA LEU A 182 7.63 0.59 14.58
C LEU A 182 6.86 0.33 15.87
N PRO A 183 7.26 0.95 16.98
CA PRO A 183 6.40 1.03 18.17
C PRO A 183 5.04 1.59 17.79
N LEU A 184 3.97 1.04 18.38
CA LEU A 184 2.61 1.47 18.10
C LEU A 184 2.43 2.99 18.28
N ALA A 185 3.02 3.56 19.33
CA ALA A 185 2.97 5.01 19.59
C ALA A 185 3.66 5.82 18.48
N GLU A 186 4.75 5.31 17.90
CA GLU A 186 5.42 5.98 16.79
C GLU A 186 4.62 5.84 15.49
N PHE A 187 4.08 4.66 15.20
CA PHE A 187 3.20 4.43 14.05
C PHE A 187 1.98 5.38 14.08
N ALA A 188 1.39 5.60 15.27
CA ALA A 188 0.25 6.49 15.47
C ALA A 188 0.50 7.93 15.01
N ARG A 189 1.75 8.41 15.03
CA ARG A 189 2.10 9.78 14.57
C ARG A 189 1.86 9.96 13.08
N PHE A 190 2.01 8.90 12.29
CA PHE A 190 1.82 8.90 10.83
C PHE A 190 0.41 8.48 10.41
N TYR A 191 -0.30 7.77 11.28
CA TYR A 191 -1.55 7.09 10.98
C TYR A 191 -2.74 8.05 10.97
N ALA A 192 -3.57 7.98 9.93
CA ALA A 192 -4.71 8.87 9.70
C ALA A 192 -6.04 8.32 10.23
N GLY A 193 -6.04 7.38 11.17
CA GLY A 193 -7.25 6.83 11.77
C GLY A 193 -8.15 6.06 10.80
N ARG A 194 -7.65 5.59 9.64
CA ARG A 194 -8.48 4.94 8.63
C ARG A 194 -7.72 3.92 7.78
N GLY A 195 -8.47 3.01 7.17
CA GLY A 195 -7.92 1.99 6.30
C GLY A 195 -8.94 0.95 5.86
N ILE A 196 -8.44 -0.22 5.45
CA ILE A 196 -9.24 -1.38 5.07
C ILE A 196 -8.80 -2.56 5.95
N ALA A 197 -9.72 -3.12 6.73
CA ALA A 197 -9.51 -4.36 7.47
C ALA A 197 -9.93 -5.55 6.60
N LEU A 198 -9.11 -6.63 6.60
CA LEU A 198 -9.34 -7.86 5.84
C LEU A 198 -9.27 -9.07 6.77
N ARG A 199 -10.09 -10.08 6.49
CA ARG A 199 -10.15 -11.36 7.24
C ARG A 199 -10.19 -12.55 6.31
#